data_412015d0ef2695b75b41c46b0010c18a
#
_entry.id   412015d0ef2695b75b41c46b0010c18a
#
_cell.length_a   1.000
_cell.length_b   1.000
_cell.length_c   1.000
_cell.angle_alpha   90.00
_cell.angle_beta   90.00
_cell.angle_gamma   90.00
#
_symmetry.space_group_name_H-M   'P 1'
#
loop_
_entity.id
_entity.type
_entity.pdbx_description
1 polymer ?
#
loop_
_entity_poly.entity_id
_entity_poly.type
_entity_poly.pdbx_seq_one_letter_code
_entity_poly.pdbx_strand_id
1 'polypeptide(L)'
;MPNTNDVCKAMLEKVEDCLAVGVVDLGTGMLMGIHHTVPYFTQAYLDAVAAAAVEMFRGKNVRRVEELLSHTRGEPVKDTFEEIFVASPKVYHFMATIKEKSAVVVMITKRTVNQGMGWAAVRNNLGAIKGTLP
;
A
#
# COMPACT_ATOMS: atom_id res chain seq x y z
N MET A 1 -21.53 -9.45 -2.74
CA MET A 1 -20.57 -8.53 -2.05
C MET A 1 -19.24 -8.55 -2.79
N PRO A 2 -18.68 -7.41 -3.13
CA PRO A 2 -17.36 -7.38 -3.74
C PRO A 2 -16.30 -7.85 -2.74
N ASN A 3 -15.34 -8.62 -3.22
CA ASN A 3 -14.18 -9.02 -2.43
C ASN A 3 -13.03 -8.02 -2.65
N THR A 4 -11.91 -8.24 -1.97
CA THR A 4 -10.75 -7.33 -2.07
C THR A 4 -10.22 -7.21 -3.49
N ASN A 5 -10.15 -8.32 -4.24
CA ASN A 5 -9.72 -8.28 -5.64
C ASN A 5 -10.65 -7.43 -6.50
N ASP A 6 -11.96 -7.50 -6.26
CA ASP A 6 -12.96 -6.72 -7.00
C ASP A 6 -12.76 -5.22 -6.78
N VAL A 7 -12.48 -4.81 -5.56
CA VAL A 7 -12.23 -3.40 -5.24
C VAL A 7 -10.92 -2.93 -5.88
N CYS A 8 -9.87 -3.76 -5.83
CA CYS A 8 -8.60 -3.46 -6.50
C CYS A 8 -8.80 -3.27 -8.00
N LYS A 9 -9.58 -4.15 -8.63
CA LYS A 9 -9.90 -4.06 -10.06
C LYS A 9 -10.65 -2.76 -10.38
N ALA A 10 -11.66 -2.42 -9.58
CA ALA A 10 -12.44 -1.20 -9.78
C ALA A 10 -11.56 0.05 -9.65
N MET A 11 -10.65 0.09 -8.69
CA MET A 11 -9.69 1.19 -8.56
C MET A 11 -8.82 1.31 -9.81
N LEU A 12 -8.24 0.19 -10.23
CA LEU A 12 -7.34 0.17 -11.39
C LEU A 12 -8.04 0.72 -12.64
N GLU A 13 -9.29 0.31 -12.85
CA GLU A 13 -10.05 0.72 -14.03
C GLU A 13 -10.42 2.21 -14.02
N LYS A 14 -10.52 2.82 -12.84
CA LYS A 14 -10.89 4.24 -12.70
C LYS A 14 -9.69 5.17 -12.79
N VAL A 15 -8.49 4.68 -12.59
CA VAL A 15 -7.27 5.50 -12.61
C VAL A 15 -6.55 5.27 -13.93
N GLU A 16 -6.51 6.32 -14.78
CA GLU A 16 -5.77 6.25 -16.04
C GLU A 16 -4.29 5.96 -15.75
N ASP A 17 -3.69 5.08 -16.56
CA ASP A 17 -2.29 4.67 -16.43
C ASP A 17 -1.96 3.92 -15.12
N CYS A 18 -2.96 3.41 -14.41
CA CYS A 18 -2.74 2.51 -13.29
C CYS A 18 -2.35 1.12 -13.80
N LEU A 19 -1.32 0.54 -13.21
CA LEU A 19 -0.77 -0.76 -13.61
C LEU A 19 -1.19 -1.89 -12.66
N ALA A 20 -1.26 -1.58 -11.37
CA ALA A 20 -1.58 -2.57 -10.35
C ALA A 20 -2.15 -1.91 -9.11
N VAL A 21 -3.04 -2.62 -8.43
CA VAL A 21 -3.52 -2.28 -7.10
C VAL A 21 -3.49 -3.55 -6.25
N GLY A 22 -2.83 -3.48 -5.11
CA GLY A 22 -2.73 -4.61 -4.19
C GLY A 22 -2.96 -4.19 -2.75
N VAL A 23 -3.29 -5.17 -1.93
CA VAL A 23 -3.45 -4.99 -0.50
C VAL A 23 -2.57 -6.01 0.21
N VAL A 24 -1.72 -5.53 1.11
CA VAL A 24 -0.75 -6.37 1.83
C VAL A 24 -1.11 -6.40 3.30
N ASP A 25 -1.08 -7.60 3.89
CA ASP A 25 -1.17 -7.75 5.34
C ASP A 25 0.17 -7.42 5.96
N LEU A 26 0.23 -6.38 6.78
CA LEU A 26 1.47 -5.96 7.43
C LEU A 26 1.96 -6.95 8.50
N GLY A 27 1.08 -7.78 9.02
CA GLY A 27 1.47 -8.78 10.02
C GLY A 27 2.19 -9.98 9.42
N THR A 28 1.82 -10.39 8.21
CA THR A 28 2.37 -11.60 7.56
C THR A 28 3.18 -11.30 6.29
N GLY A 29 3.01 -10.12 5.70
CA GLY A 29 3.62 -9.79 4.41
C GLY A 29 2.91 -10.42 3.22
N MET A 30 1.75 -11.04 3.42
CA MET A 30 1.01 -11.71 2.36
C MET A 30 0.06 -10.76 1.64
N LEU A 31 -0.10 -10.98 0.34
CA LEU A 31 -1.11 -10.28 -0.45
C LEU A 31 -2.50 -10.77 -0.07
N MET A 32 -3.37 -9.84 0.28
CA MET A 32 -4.78 -10.10 0.60
C MET A 32 -5.69 -9.88 -0.61
N GLY A 33 -5.22 -9.11 -1.55
CA GLY A 33 -5.90 -8.85 -2.82
C GLY A 33 -4.94 -8.21 -3.80
N ILE A 34 -5.19 -8.43 -5.08
CA ILE A 34 -4.35 -7.92 -6.16
C ILE A 34 -5.14 -7.89 -7.46
N HIS A 35 -4.94 -6.83 -8.24
CA HIS A 35 -5.33 -6.81 -9.64
C HIS A 35 -4.30 -6.02 -10.43
N HIS A 36 -3.86 -6.54 -11.57
CA HIS A 36 -2.93 -5.86 -12.45
C HIS A 36 -3.16 -6.27 -13.91
N THR A 37 -2.60 -5.48 -14.83
CA THR A 37 -2.70 -5.72 -16.27
C THR A 37 -1.33 -5.91 -16.93
N VAL A 38 -0.29 -6.14 -16.13
CA VAL A 38 1.10 -6.19 -16.62
C VAL A 38 1.58 -7.64 -16.68
N PRO A 39 1.83 -8.19 -17.89
CA PRO A 39 2.20 -9.62 -18.01
C PRO A 39 3.47 -10.03 -17.26
N TYR A 40 4.43 -9.10 -17.09
CA TYR A 40 5.68 -9.40 -16.41
C TYR A 40 5.63 -9.18 -14.89
N PHE A 41 4.48 -8.81 -14.33
CA PHE A 41 4.27 -8.79 -12.88
C PHE A 41 4.00 -10.21 -12.40
N THR A 42 5.08 -10.98 -12.23
CA THR A 42 4.99 -12.36 -11.75
C THR A 42 4.62 -12.40 -10.27
N GLN A 43 4.18 -13.56 -9.80
CA GLN A 43 3.90 -13.76 -8.38
C GLN A 43 5.14 -13.45 -7.52
N ALA A 44 6.32 -13.88 -7.97
CA ALA A 44 7.57 -13.60 -7.26
C ALA A 44 7.84 -12.09 -7.14
N TYR A 45 7.57 -11.33 -8.20
CA TYR A 45 7.72 -9.87 -8.18
C TYR A 45 6.72 -9.25 -7.19
N LEU A 46 5.47 -9.66 -7.26
CA LEU A 46 4.42 -9.13 -6.39
C LEU A 46 4.68 -9.45 -4.91
N ASP A 47 5.16 -10.65 -4.62
CA ASP A 47 5.54 -11.05 -3.27
C ASP A 47 6.72 -10.21 -2.75
N ALA A 48 7.68 -9.89 -3.61
CA ALA A 48 8.82 -9.05 -3.26
C ALA A 48 8.38 -7.61 -2.96
N VAL A 49 7.45 -7.07 -3.76
CA VAL A 49 6.88 -5.73 -3.51
C VAL A 49 6.14 -5.71 -2.18
N ALA A 50 5.37 -6.75 -1.88
CA ALA A 50 4.66 -6.88 -0.61
C ALA A 50 5.64 -6.89 0.58
N ALA A 51 6.71 -7.67 0.48
CA ALA A 51 7.74 -7.73 1.53
C ALA A 51 8.43 -6.38 1.72
N ALA A 52 8.73 -5.68 0.63
CA ALA A 52 9.33 -4.35 0.69
C ALA A 52 8.40 -3.35 1.39
N ALA A 53 7.09 -3.41 1.11
CA ALA A 53 6.12 -2.54 1.77
C ALA A 53 6.11 -2.76 3.30
N VAL A 54 6.15 -4.00 3.75
CA VAL A 54 6.23 -4.31 5.19
C VAL A 54 7.48 -3.68 5.81
N GLU A 55 8.63 -3.81 5.16
CA GLU A 55 9.87 -3.21 5.66
C GLU A 55 9.79 -1.69 5.73
N MET A 56 9.20 -1.04 4.73
CA MET A 56 9.09 0.42 4.70
C MET A 56 8.17 0.96 5.79
N PHE A 57 7.11 0.26 6.13
CA PHE A 57 6.16 0.70 7.15
C PHE A 57 6.49 0.20 8.56
N ARG A 58 7.05 -1.00 8.68
CA ARG A 58 7.25 -1.68 9.98
C ARG A 58 8.60 -2.37 10.09
N GLY A 59 9.58 -2.00 9.28
CA GLY A 59 10.90 -2.58 9.35
C GLY A 59 11.64 -2.22 10.64
N LYS A 60 12.77 -2.88 10.85
CA LYS A 60 13.60 -2.74 12.05
C LYS A 60 14.00 -1.27 12.30
N ASN A 61 14.39 -0.56 11.25
CA ASN A 61 14.83 0.84 11.40
C ASN A 61 13.65 1.77 11.69
N VAL A 62 12.48 1.52 11.12
CA VAL A 62 11.27 2.28 11.43
C VAL A 62 10.89 2.08 12.90
N ARG A 63 10.92 0.83 13.38
CA ARG A 63 10.65 0.53 14.78
C ARG A 63 11.64 1.22 15.72
N ARG A 64 12.91 1.32 15.31
CA ARG A 64 13.93 2.02 16.08
C ARG A 64 13.61 3.52 16.21
N VAL A 65 13.19 4.14 15.11
CA VAL A 65 12.75 5.54 15.12
C VAL A 65 11.58 5.72 16.08
N GLU A 66 10.59 4.84 16.01
CA GLU A 66 9.42 4.91 16.88
C GLU A 66 9.77 4.70 18.35
N GLU A 67 10.69 3.80 18.67
CA GLU A 67 11.19 3.62 20.03
C GLU A 67 11.83 4.89 20.58
N LEU A 68 12.68 5.54 19.77
CA LEU A 68 13.35 6.78 20.17
C LEU A 68 12.34 7.91 20.40
N LEU A 69 11.32 8.02 19.54
CA LEU A 69 10.25 9.00 19.70
C LEU A 69 9.41 8.72 20.94
N SER A 70 9.12 7.45 21.21
CA SER A 70 8.37 7.06 22.42
C SER A 70 9.09 7.48 23.67
N HIS A 71 10.40 7.27 23.71
CA HIS A 71 11.24 7.67 24.86
C HIS A 71 11.24 9.19 25.04
N THR A 72 11.44 9.94 23.95
CA THR A 72 11.48 11.40 23.99
C THR A 72 10.14 12.02 24.38
N ARG A 73 9.04 11.48 23.87
CA ARG A 73 7.70 12.01 24.14
C ARG A 73 7.10 11.54 25.46
N GLY A 74 7.62 10.45 26.03
CA GLY A 74 7.07 9.85 27.24
C GLY A 74 5.73 9.17 27.02
N GLU A 75 5.39 8.84 25.75
CA GLU A 75 4.17 8.12 25.38
C GLU A 75 4.45 7.15 24.25
N PRO A 76 3.65 6.06 24.08
CA PRO A 76 3.87 5.10 23.02
C PRO A 76 3.73 5.74 21.64
N VAL A 77 4.71 5.48 20.76
CA VAL A 77 4.68 5.85 19.34
C VAL A 77 4.81 4.56 18.55
N LYS A 78 3.78 4.20 17.80
CA LYS A 78 3.73 2.96 17.06
C LYS A 78 2.90 3.12 15.80
N ASP A 79 3.33 2.45 14.72
CA ASP A 79 2.63 2.44 13.44
C ASP A 79 2.35 3.85 12.90
N THR A 80 3.36 4.72 12.98
CA THR A 80 3.22 6.15 12.68
C THR A 80 3.32 6.46 11.19
N PHE A 81 3.96 5.62 10.40
CA PHE A 81 4.07 5.83 8.96
C PHE A 81 2.75 5.46 8.32
N GLU A 82 2.09 6.45 7.73
CA GLU A 82 0.75 6.27 7.17
C GLU A 82 0.74 6.23 5.65
N GLU A 83 1.61 7.01 5.01
CA GLU A 83 1.69 7.07 3.56
C GLU A 83 3.14 7.14 3.13
N ILE A 84 3.49 6.39 2.08
CA ILE A 84 4.82 6.41 1.47
C ILE A 84 4.65 6.49 -0.04
N PHE A 85 5.41 7.40 -0.65
CA PHE A 85 5.48 7.54 -2.10
C PHE A 85 6.87 7.15 -2.57
N VAL A 86 6.94 6.25 -3.55
CA VAL A 86 8.20 5.85 -4.16
C VAL A 86 8.16 6.15 -5.65
N ALA A 87 9.12 6.91 -6.13
CA ALA A 87 9.30 7.17 -7.55
C ALA A 87 10.50 6.36 -8.05
N SER A 88 10.29 5.58 -9.08
CA SER A 88 11.35 4.90 -9.81
C SER A 88 11.36 5.39 -11.26
N PRO A 89 12.36 5.04 -12.08
CA PRO A 89 12.46 5.62 -13.43
C PRO A 89 11.22 5.46 -14.30
N LYS A 90 10.42 4.41 -14.09
CA LYS A 90 9.28 4.14 -14.96
C LYS A 90 7.92 4.16 -14.27
N VAL A 91 7.88 4.07 -12.95
CA VAL A 91 6.61 3.94 -12.21
C VAL A 91 6.61 4.73 -10.92
N TYR A 92 5.39 5.00 -10.44
CA TYR A 92 5.15 5.52 -9.09
C TYR A 92 4.49 4.42 -8.26
N HIS A 93 4.85 4.38 -6.98
CA HIS A 93 4.17 3.55 -5.98
C HIS A 93 3.54 4.47 -4.95
N PHE A 94 2.21 4.39 -4.83
CA PHE A 94 1.45 5.10 -3.81
C PHE A 94 1.04 4.08 -2.75
N MET A 95 1.46 4.28 -1.52
CA MET A 95 1.19 3.33 -0.44
C MET A 95 0.53 4.03 0.73
N ALA A 96 -0.57 3.48 1.22
CA ALA A 96 -1.30 4.02 2.37
C ALA A 96 -1.78 2.89 3.27
N THR A 97 -1.69 3.11 4.59
CA THR A 97 -2.08 2.10 5.56
C THR A 97 -3.56 2.16 5.89
N ILE A 98 -4.11 1.00 6.24
CA ILE A 98 -5.39 0.86 6.92
C ILE A 98 -5.06 0.31 8.31
N LYS A 99 -4.88 1.21 9.27
CA LYS A 99 -4.37 0.86 10.61
C LYS A 99 -5.23 -0.18 11.32
N GLU A 100 -6.55 -0.04 11.25
CA GLU A 100 -7.50 -0.91 11.94
C GLU A 100 -7.43 -2.36 11.45
N LYS A 101 -6.88 -2.57 10.27
CA LYS A 101 -6.74 -3.90 9.67
C LYS A 101 -5.29 -4.35 9.55
N SER A 102 -4.33 -3.55 10.02
CA SER A 102 -2.90 -3.80 9.83
C SER A 102 -2.57 -4.14 8.38
N ALA A 103 -3.10 -3.34 7.46
CA ALA A 103 -2.95 -3.55 6.03
C ALA A 103 -2.39 -2.30 5.36
N VAL A 104 -1.80 -2.48 4.19
CA VAL A 104 -1.36 -1.38 3.34
C VAL A 104 -1.89 -1.58 1.92
N VAL A 105 -2.39 -0.51 1.33
CA VAL A 105 -2.81 -0.48 -0.07
C VAL A 105 -1.63 0.03 -0.89
N VAL A 106 -1.27 -0.70 -1.94
CA VAL A 106 -0.20 -0.33 -2.85
C VAL A 106 -0.79 -0.14 -4.24
N MET A 107 -0.64 1.06 -4.79
CA MET A 107 -1.06 1.35 -6.18
C MET A 107 0.17 1.69 -6.99
N ILE A 108 0.38 0.97 -8.09
CA ILE A 108 1.51 1.18 -9.01
C ILE A 108 0.96 1.80 -10.28
N THR A 109 1.56 2.92 -10.69
CA THR A 109 1.13 3.65 -11.88
C THR A 109 2.30 3.98 -12.78
N LYS A 110 2.01 4.35 -14.03
CA LYS A 110 3.00 5.01 -14.87
C LYS A 110 3.28 6.41 -14.30
N ARG A 111 4.42 7.00 -14.68
CA ARG A 111 4.79 8.33 -14.22
C ARG A 111 3.97 9.46 -14.84
N THR A 112 3.14 9.15 -15.82
CA THR A 112 2.19 10.08 -16.44
C THR A 112 1.01 10.43 -15.54
N VAL A 113 0.79 9.66 -14.48
CA VAL A 113 -0.28 9.93 -13.52
C VAL A 113 0.02 11.21 -12.74
N ASN A 114 -0.97 12.08 -12.60
CA ASN A 114 -0.91 13.22 -11.71
C ASN A 114 -0.85 12.72 -10.26
N GLN A 115 0.15 13.13 -9.50
CA GLN A 115 0.36 12.62 -8.14
C GLN A 115 -0.81 12.95 -7.20
N GLY A 116 -1.37 14.14 -7.30
CA GLY A 116 -2.53 14.52 -6.49
C GLY A 116 -3.75 13.65 -6.76
N MET A 117 -4.00 13.35 -8.03
CA MET A 117 -5.09 12.45 -8.41
C MET A 117 -4.81 11.00 -7.98
N GLY A 118 -3.56 10.57 -8.06
CA GLY A 118 -3.15 9.25 -7.57
C GLY A 118 -3.42 9.09 -6.08
N TRP A 119 -3.02 10.06 -5.28
CA TRP A 119 -3.30 10.05 -3.85
C TRP A 119 -4.80 10.11 -3.54
N ALA A 120 -5.55 10.93 -4.27
CA ALA A 120 -7.00 11.00 -4.10
C ALA A 120 -7.65 9.64 -4.36
N ALA A 121 -7.22 8.94 -5.40
CA ALA A 121 -7.74 7.62 -5.74
C ALA A 121 -7.47 6.62 -4.61
N VAL A 122 -6.26 6.58 -4.07
CA VAL A 122 -5.92 5.68 -2.96
C VAL A 122 -6.74 6.04 -1.71
N ARG A 123 -6.71 7.30 -1.29
CA ARG A 123 -7.39 7.74 -0.07
C ARG A 123 -8.89 7.53 -0.12
N ASN A 124 -9.50 7.79 -1.27
CA ASN A 124 -10.96 7.65 -1.44
C ASN A 124 -11.42 6.20 -1.45
N ASN A 125 -10.52 5.25 -1.65
CA ASN A 125 -10.85 3.82 -1.72
C ASN A 125 -10.44 3.02 -0.47
N LEU A 126 -9.79 3.65 0.51
CA LEU A 126 -9.36 2.94 1.74
C LEU A 126 -10.57 2.35 2.48
N GLY A 127 -11.68 3.10 2.57
CA GLY A 127 -12.88 2.61 3.22
C GLY A 127 -13.49 1.39 2.54
N ALA A 128 -13.56 1.40 1.20
CA ALA A 128 -14.08 0.27 0.44
C ALA A 128 -13.21 -0.98 0.59
N ILE A 129 -11.89 -0.81 0.58
CA ILE A 129 -10.96 -1.92 0.79
C ILE A 129 -11.07 -2.45 2.22
N LYS A 130 -11.10 -1.56 3.20
CA LYS A 130 -11.26 -1.93 4.62
C LYS A 130 -12.49 -2.82 4.82
N GLY A 131 -13.60 -2.49 4.16
CA GLY A 131 -14.84 -3.24 4.25
C GLY A 131 -14.74 -4.68 3.71
N THR A 132 -13.73 -5.01 2.91
CA THR A 132 -13.51 -6.35 2.36
C THR A 132 -12.55 -7.20 3.19
N LEU A 133 -11.86 -6.60 4.16
CA LEU A 133 -10.84 -7.29 4.97
C LEU A 133 -11.46 -7.94 6.20
N PRO A 134 -10.88 -9.08 6.65
CA PRO A 134 -11.39 -9.78 7.83
C PRO A 134 -11.25 -9.02 9.15
#